data_79d279af6641cf2da32de08681fba3ea
#
_entry.id   79d279af6641cf2da32de08681fba3ea
#
_cell.length_a   1.000
_cell.length_b   1.000
_cell.length_c   1.000
_cell.angle_alpha   90.00
_cell.angle_beta   90.00
_cell.angle_gamma   90.00
#
_symmetry.space_group_name_H-M   'P 1'
#
loop_
_entity.id
_entity.type
_entity.pdbx_description
1 polymer ?
#
loop_
_entity_poly.entity_id
_entity_poly.type
_entity_poly.pdbx_seq_one_letter_code
_entity_poly.pdbx_strand_id
1 'polypeptide(L)'
;MKSIYNFGIYCYKQLVALAGIRNVKARKLTQGQKGIFDHLSRHADPQGGYLWIHASSLGEFEQGRPLIEAIKKAQPDTKILLTFFSPSGYEVRKDYSGADLICYLPFDLPGNVRRFLDLTKPTKAIFIKYEFWANYLNELKRRNIPTYIVSAIFRPKQIFFRSYGGYFRRILKNFTHLYIQDERSRQLLASIGIDNVSIVGDTRFDRVGDIRRTAKELPLVEAFAQGKKILIAGSSWPKDEEFITRYFNHNDNIKLILAPHEIHESHLQSIERLLKRPAIRYTQATIDTVQSYDCLIIDCFGLLSSIYRYGTVAYVGGGFGAGIHNIAEAAVYDIPVIFGPNHRRFKEAHELIACGGGFAIHNSQEFATVADKLLTNPKYLASARKNAGDYISTHAGATKLILKELFGIEE
;
A
#
# COMPACT_ATOMS: atom_id res chain seq x y z
N MET A 1 20.15 25.07 13.42
CA MET A 1 19.17 24.03 13.04
C MET A 1 19.74 23.03 12.01
N LYS A 2 20.34 23.47 10.88
CA LYS A 2 20.94 22.55 9.89
C LYS A 2 22.02 21.62 10.51
N SER A 3 22.92 22.16 11.33
CA SER A 3 23.97 21.36 12.01
C SER A 3 23.39 20.35 12.98
N ILE A 4 22.33 20.73 13.72
CA ILE A 4 21.62 19.83 14.65
C ILE A 4 20.93 18.69 13.86
N TYR A 5 20.31 19.01 12.73
CA TYR A 5 19.71 18.01 11.85
C TYR A 5 20.77 17.02 11.35
N ASN A 6 21.89 17.53 10.81
CA ASN A 6 22.99 16.69 10.32
C ASN A 6 23.59 15.79 11.41
N PHE A 7 23.76 16.33 12.62
CA PHE A 7 24.22 15.56 13.78
C PHE A 7 23.20 14.47 14.13
N GLY A 8 21.89 14.78 14.12
CA GLY A 8 20.82 13.80 14.32
C GLY A 8 20.85 12.66 13.29
N ILE A 9 21.03 12.98 11.99
CA ILE A 9 21.16 11.97 10.93
C ILE A 9 22.44 11.12 11.13
N TYR A 10 23.54 11.74 11.53
CA TYR A 10 24.77 11.00 11.85
C TYR A 10 24.57 10.03 13.01
N CYS A 11 23.98 10.48 14.12
CA CYS A 11 23.65 9.61 15.25
C CYS A 11 22.70 8.49 14.84
N TYR A 12 21.66 8.80 14.07
CA TYR A 12 20.75 7.79 13.54
C TYR A 12 21.48 6.72 12.71
N LYS A 13 22.39 7.13 11.82
CA LYS A 13 23.25 6.19 11.06
C LYS A 13 24.03 5.25 11.97
N GLN A 14 24.65 5.78 13.04
CA GLN A 14 25.42 4.95 13.99
C GLN A 14 24.50 3.99 14.76
N LEU A 15 23.32 4.48 15.20
CA LEU A 15 22.35 3.63 15.90
C LEU A 15 21.83 2.50 15.02
N VAL A 16 21.57 2.76 13.74
CA VAL A 16 21.18 1.71 12.77
C VAL A 16 22.31 0.69 12.60
N ALA A 17 23.57 1.13 12.52
CA ALA A 17 24.71 0.24 12.40
C ALA A 17 24.85 -0.67 13.64
N LEU A 18 24.71 -0.11 14.85
CA LEU A 18 24.73 -0.87 16.11
C LEU A 18 23.53 -1.83 16.21
N ALA A 19 22.33 -1.37 15.88
CA ALA A 19 21.14 -2.21 15.86
C ALA A 19 21.28 -3.38 14.88
N GLY A 20 22.03 -3.23 13.79
CA GLY A 20 22.32 -4.26 12.80
C GLY A 20 22.98 -5.51 13.34
N ILE A 21 23.60 -5.44 14.54
CA ILE A 21 24.17 -6.61 15.22
C ILE A 21 23.07 -7.63 15.56
N ARG A 22 21.91 -7.18 16.04
CA ARG A 22 20.80 -8.02 16.50
C ARG A 22 19.56 -7.98 15.61
N ASN A 23 19.38 -6.93 14.82
CA ASN A 23 18.20 -6.73 13.99
C ASN A 23 18.51 -6.93 12.50
N VAL A 24 17.85 -7.91 11.88
CA VAL A 24 18.06 -8.27 10.46
C VAL A 24 17.77 -7.10 9.52
N LYS A 25 16.70 -6.32 9.76
CA LYS A 25 16.35 -5.15 8.92
C LYS A 25 17.43 -4.07 9.00
N ALA A 26 17.91 -3.74 10.22
CA ALA A 26 18.96 -2.76 10.40
C ALA A 26 20.30 -3.22 9.77
N ARG A 27 20.60 -4.53 9.84
CA ARG A 27 21.76 -5.13 9.18
C ARG A 27 21.67 -4.99 7.65
N LYS A 28 20.54 -5.35 7.05
CA LYS A 28 20.31 -5.21 5.60
C LYS A 28 20.45 -3.75 5.15
N LEU A 29 19.87 -2.79 5.89
CA LEU A 29 20.03 -1.37 5.61
C LEU A 29 21.51 -0.95 5.65
N THR A 30 22.23 -1.32 6.72
CA THR A 30 23.65 -1.00 6.86
C THR A 30 24.51 -1.61 5.73
N GLN A 31 24.21 -2.85 5.33
CA GLN A 31 24.90 -3.51 4.22
C GLN A 31 24.57 -2.84 2.89
N GLY A 32 23.29 -2.52 2.63
CA GLY A 32 22.87 -1.83 1.41
C GLY A 32 23.43 -0.41 1.26
N GLN A 33 23.78 0.25 2.36
CA GLN A 33 24.48 1.54 2.35
C GLN A 33 25.98 1.40 2.02
N LYS A 34 26.59 0.24 2.28
CA LYS A 34 27.97 -0.04 1.90
C LYS A 34 28.04 -0.27 0.39
N GLY A 35 28.98 0.38 -0.26
CA GLY A 35 29.18 0.21 -1.71
C GLY A 35 28.12 0.85 -2.60
N ILE A 36 27.15 1.61 -2.04
CA ILE A 36 26.10 2.27 -2.83
C ILE A 36 26.68 3.20 -3.91
N PHE A 37 27.73 3.93 -3.60
CA PHE A 37 28.37 4.84 -4.54
C PHE A 37 29.19 4.11 -5.61
N ASP A 38 29.72 2.94 -5.30
CA ASP A 38 30.40 2.08 -6.27
C ASP A 38 29.38 1.40 -7.20
N HIS A 39 28.21 1.03 -6.66
CA HIS A 39 27.10 0.57 -7.45
C HIS A 39 26.61 1.67 -8.42
N LEU A 40 26.36 2.86 -7.92
CA LEU A 40 25.91 3.99 -8.73
C LEU A 40 26.94 4.40 -9.80
N SER A 41 28.24 4.43 -9.47
CA SER A 41 29.28 4.78 -10.45
C SER A 41 29.41 3.77 -11.58
N ARG A 42 29.01 2.50 -11.36
CA ARG A 42 29.04 1.46 -12.40
C ARG A 42 27.78 1.35 -13.24
N HIS A 43 26.61 1.65 -12.65
CA HIS A 43 25.31 1.37 -13.26
C HIS A 43 24.52 2.63 -13.63
N ALA A 44 24.82 3.78 -13.03
CA ALA A 44 24.15 5.02 -13.44
C ALA A 44 24.64 5.45 -14.83
N ASP A 45 23.70 5.88 -15.68
CA ASP A 45 24.04 6.46 -16.96
C ASP A 45 24.87 7.74 -16.75
N PRO A 46 26.08 7.85 -17.31
CA PRO A 46 26.92 9.03 -17.21
C PRO A 46 26.24 10.32 -17.71
N GLN A 47 25.33 10.21 -18.67
CA GLN A 47 24.54 11.35 -19.16
C GLN A 47 23.45 11.78 -18.16
N GLY A 48 23.05 10.86 -17.25
CA GLY A 48 21.96 11.10 -16.31
C GLY A 48 20.60 11.17 -17.00
N GLY A 49 19.82 12.21 -16.67
CA GLY A 49 18.50 12.41 -17.27
C GLY A 49 17.39 11.63 -16.57
N TYR A 50 17.63 11.15 -15.36
CA TYR A 50 16.64 10.35 -14.65
C TYR A 50 15.46 11.17 -14.14
N LEU A 51 14.28 10.62 -14.28
CA LEU A 51 13.16 10.88 -13.38
C LEU A 51 13.39 10.09 -12.10
N TRP A 52 13.74 10.79 -11.02
CA TRP A 52 13.99 10.14 -9.74
C TRP A 52 12.70 10.01 -8.94
N ILE A 53 12.33 8.77 -8.58
CA ILE A 53 11.20 8.46 -7.72
C ILE A 53 11.73 7.83 -6.43
N HIS A 54 11.37 8.41 -5.29
CA HIS A 54 11.74 7.91 -3.97
C HIS A 54 10.53 7.41 -3.21
N ALA A 55 10.56 6.12 -2.83
CA ALA A 55 9.60 5.47 -1.95
C ALA A 55 10.37 4.82 -0.79
N SER A 56 10.15 5.24 0.45
CA SER A 56 10.94 4.76 1.58
C SER A 56 10.81 3.26 1.84
N SER A 57 9.62 2.70 1.63
CA SER A 57 9.25 1.33 1.94
C SER A 57 8.41 0.69 0.82
N LEU A 58 8.11 -0.62 0.98
CA LEU A 58 7.22 -1.32 0.06
C LEU A 58 5.81 -0.68 0.00
N GLY A 59 5.28 -0.22 1.14
CA GLY A 59 3.96 0.42 1.17
C GLY A 59 3.90 1.73 0.39
N GLU A 60 4.96 2.55 0.45
CA GLU A 60 5.07 3.76 -0.36
C GLU A 60 5.33 3.45 -1.84
N PHE A 61 6.09 2.39 -2.12
CA PHE A 61 6.26 1.92 -3.49
C PHE A 61 4.91 1.56 -4.15
N GLU A 62 4.03 0.85 -3.45
CA GLU A 62 2.70 0.51 -3.99
C GLU A 62 1.83 1.76 -4.25
N GLN A 63 2.11 2.88 -3.58
CA GLN A 63 1.52 4.19 -3.93
C GLN A 63 2.18 4.86 -5.13
N GLY A 64 3.50 4.72 -5.28
CA GLY A 64 4.24 5.27 -6.43
C GLY A 64 4.12 4.44 -7.70
N ARG A 65 3.82 3.16 -7.56
CA ARG A 65 3.81 2.19 -8.67
C ARG A 65 2.84 2.54 -9.81
N PRO A 66 1.58 2.94 -9.56
CA PRO A 66 0.68 3.36 -10.65
C PRO A 66 1.26 4.51 -11.47
N LEU A 67 1.90 5.46 -10.81
CA LEU A 67 2.55 6.58 -11.49
C LEU A 67 3.73 6.12 -12.36
N ILE A 68 4.58 5.22 -11.84
CA ILE A 68 5.71 4.64 -12.58
C ILE A 68 5.21 3.91 -13.83
N GLU A 69 4.23 3.02 -13.66
CA GLU A 69 3.67 2.21 -14.74
C GLU A 69 3.01 3.07 -15.83
N ALA A 70 2.25 4.09 -15.42
CA ALA A 70 1.61 5.01 -16.35
C ALA A 70 2.61 5.91 -17.10
N ILE A 71 3.67 6.39 -16.43
CA ILE A 71 4.75 7.13 -17.10
C ILE A 71 5.46 6.25 -18.13
N LYS A 72 5.85 5.02 -17.76
CA LYS A 72 6.51 4.09 -18.69
C LYS A 72 5.62 3.70 -19.86
N LYS A 73 4.31 3.59 -19.65
CA LYS A 73 3.34 3.33 -20.72
C LYS A 73 3.23 4.50 -21.71
N ALA A 74 3.14 5.72 -21.19
CA ALA A 74 2.98 6.92 -22.02
C ALA A 74 4.30 7.43 -22.62
N GLN A 75 5.42 7.26 -21.93
CA GLN A 75 6.75 7.70 -22.31
C GLN A 75 7.78 6.58 -22.02
N PRO A 76 7.86 5.53 -22.86
CA PRO A 76 8.71 4.36 -22.61
C PRO A 76 10.20 4.68 -22.41
N ASP A 77 10.69 5.71 -23.08
CA ASP A 77 12.10 6.13 -23.05
C ASP A 77 12.49 6.92 -21.79
N THR A 78 11.52 7.26 -20.90
CA THR A 78 11.81 7.94 -19.65
C THR A 78 12.67 7.05 -18.75
N LYS A 79 13.90 7.48 -18.46
CA LYS A 79 14.78 6.78 -17.54
C LYS A 79 14.32 7.01 -16.10
N ILE A 80 13.94 5.94 -15.40
CA ILE A 80 13.48 6.02 -14.02
C ILE A 80 14.55 5.52 -13.05
N LEU A 81 14.94 6.39 -12.11
CA LEU A 81 15.71 6.03 -10.92
C LEU A 81 14.72 5.81 -9.77
N LEU A 82 14.65 4.60 -9.25
CA LEU A 82 13.83 4.25 -8.09
C LEU A 82 14.71 4.03 -6.87
N THR A 83 14.43 4.75 -5.80
CA THR A 83 15.20 4.60 -4.55
C THR A 83 14.32 4.18 -3.38
N PHE A 84 14.90 3.33 -2.51
CA PHE A 84 14.29 2.90 -1.26
C PHE A 84 15.17 3.28 -0.08
N PHE A 85 14.56 3.59 1.06
CA PHE A 85 15.31 3.74 2.30
C PHE A 85 15.24 2.47 3.14
N SER A 86 14.09 1.81 3.19
CA SER A 86 13.87 0.59 3.96
C SER A 86 14.19 -0.68 3.16
N PRO A 87 14.80 -1.70 3.79
CA PRO A 87 14.97 -3.02 3.19
C PRO A 87 13.66 -3.67 2.74
N SER A 88 12.53 -3.35 3.38
CA SER A 88 11.22 -3.89 2.99
C SER A 88 10.81 -3.51 1.57
N GLY A 89 11.25 -2.36 1.08
CA GLY A 89 11.05 -1.96 -0.31
C GLY A 89 12.12 -2.53 -1.23
N TYR A 90 13.39 -2.27 -0.92
CA TYR A 90 14.51 -2.64 -1.79
C TYR A 90 14.61 -4.15 -2.02
N GLU A 91 14.61 -4.96 -0.96
CA GLU A 91 14.79 -6.42 -1.08
C GLU A 91 13.68 -7.10 -1.91
N VAL A 92 12.48 -6.53 -1.90
CA VAL A 92 11.33 -7.06 -2.64
C VAL A 92 11.27 -6.52 -4.07
N ARG A 93 11.84 -5.34 -4.33
CA ARG A 93 11.66 -4.61 -5.60
C ARG A 93 12.97 -4.27 -6.32
N LYS A 94 14.12 -4.77 -5.88
CA LYS A 94 15.42 -4.52 -6.52
C LYS A 94 15.49 -4.96 -7.99
N ASP A 95 14.64 -5.92 -8.38
CA ASP A 95 14.55 -6.45 -9.75
C ASP A 95 13.25 -5.98 -10.47
N TYR A 96 12.67 -4.85 -10.04
CA TYR A 96 11.45 -4.32 -10.63
C TYR A 96 11.71 -3.74 -12.03
N SER A 97 11.07 -4.30 -13.04
CA SER A 97 11.30 -3.97 -14.46
C SER A 97 10.80 -2.59 -14.90
N GLY A 98 10.00 -1.90 -14.08
CA GLY A 98 9.51 -0.56 -14.37
C GLY A 98 10.50 0.57 -14.08
N ALA A 99 11.72 0.26 -13.59
CA ALA A 99 12.76 1.25 -13.32
C ALA A 99 14.09 0.83 -13.92
N ASP A 100 14.85 1.79 -14.43
CA ASP A 100 16.14 1.55 -15.12
C ASP A 100 17.30 1.44 -14.14
N LEU A 101 17.19 2.09 -12.98
CA LEU A 101 18.18 2.01 -11.91
C LEU A 101 17.46 1.96 -10.55
N ILE A 102 17.80 0.96 -9.73
CA ILE A 102 17.20 0.78 -8.41
C ILE A 102 18.29 0.69 -7.37
N CYS A 103 18.16 1.50 -6.29
CA CYS A 103 19.14 1.47 -5.21
C CYS A 103 18.56 1.90 -3.87
N TYR A 104 19.33 1.71 -2.79
CA TYR A 104 19.04 2.39 -1.53
C TYR A 104 19.29 3.90 -1.66
N LEU A 105 18.47 4.72 -0.99
CA LEU A 105 18.77 6.13 -0.81
C LEU A 105 19.90 6.27 0.22
N PRO A 106 21.06 6.89 -0.10
CA PRO A 106 22.10 7.17 0.88
C PRO A 106 21.57 8.03 2.04
N PHE A 107 22.11 7.81 3.25
CA PHE A 107 21.75 8.64 4.41
C PHE A 107 21.87 10.13 4.08
N ASP A 108 20.91 10.92 4.56
CA ASP A 108 20.73 12.34 4.26
C ASP A 108 21.82 13.23 4.90
N LEU A 109 23.07 12.96 4.54
CA LEU A 109 24.26 13.71 4.94
C LEU A 109 24.77 14.55 3.75
N PRO A 110 25.22 15.79 3.95
CA PRO A 110 25.53 16.69 2.83
C PRO A 110 26.51 16.14 1.79
N GLY A 111 27.52 15.37 2.21
CA GLY A 111 28.46 14.72 1.31
C GLY A 111 27.82 13.61 0.47
N ASN A 112 27.01 12.77 1.11
CA ASN A 112 26.29 11.71 0.42
C ASN A 112 25.32 12.26 -0.62
N VAL A 113 24.56 13.28 -0.24
CA VAL A 113 23.55 13.91 -1.10
C VAL A 113 24.20 14.49 -2.35
N ARG A 114 25.29 15.25 -2.21
CA ARG A 114 26.01 15.81 -3.36
C ARG A 114 26.50 14.73 -4.29
N ARG A 115 27.22 13.71 -3.74
CA ARG A 115 27.77 12.61 -4.52
C ARG A 115 26.68 11.79 -5.22
N PHE A 116 25.54 11.55 -4.56
CA PHE A 116 24.40 10.88 -5.16
C PHE A 116 23.85 11.66 -6.36
N LEU A 117 23.61 12.95 -6.20
CA LEU A 117 23.05 13.79 -7.27
C LEU A 117 24.07 14.05 -8.40
N ASP A 118 25.38 14.02 -8.11
CA ASP A 118 26.43 14.12 -9.12
C ASP A 118 26.48 12.87 -10.01
N LEU A 119 26.27 11.69 -9.42
CA LEU A 119 26.29 10.42 -10.13
C LEU A 119 25.00 10.17 -10.91
N THR A 120 23.85 10.53 -10.34
CA THR A 120 22.53 10.20 -10.94
C THR A 120 21.97 11.28 -11.84
N LYS A 121 22.36 12.54 -11.64
CA LYS A 121 21.94 13.72 -12.41
C LYS A 121 20.43 13.71 -12.75
N PRO A 122 19.53 13.67 -11.75
CA PRO A 122 18.10 13.65 -12.02
C PRO A 122 17.65 14.99 -12.61
N THR A 123 16.73 14.94 -13.56
CA THR A 123 16.07 16.12 -14.15
C THR A 123 14.82 16.53 -13.40
N LYS A 124 14.21 15.59 -12.67
CA LYS A 124 13.01 15.79 -11.87
C LYS A 124 13.03 14.79 -10.71
N ALA A 125 12.51 15.16 -9.54
CA ALA A 125 12.41 14.27 -8.38
C ALA A 125 10.98 14.20 -7.84
N ILE A 126 10.49 13.00 -7.56
CA ILE A 126 9.17 12.72 -6.99
C ILE A 126 9.35 11.90 -5.71
N PHE A 127 8.87 12.45 -4.61
CA PHE A 127 8.87 11.78 -3.30
C PHE A 127 7.47 11.28 -2.97
N ILE A 128 7.37 10.05 -2.46
CA ILE A 128 6.08 9.46 -2.14
C ILE A 128 5.78 9.66 -0.66
N LYS A 129 4.65 10.27 -0.34
CA LYS A 129 3.99 10.35 0.97
C LYS A 129 4.68 11.21 2.02
N TYR A 130 5.65 10.71 2.79
CA TYR A 130 6.17 11.36 4.00
C TYR A 130 7.68 11.65 3.95
N GLU A 131 8.27 11.72 2.79
CA GLU A 131 9.71 11.76 2.60
C GLU A 131 10.25 13.20 2.56
N PHE A 132 10.59 13.73 3.73
CA PHE A 132 11.03 15.13 3.93
C PHE A 132 12.53 15.21 4.28
N TRP A 133 13.40 14.67 3.43
CA TRP A 133 14.85 14.60 3.60
C TRP A 133 15.50 15.97 3.37
N ALA A 134 15.87 16.65 4.47
CA ALA A 134 16.20 18.09 4.43
C ALA A 134 17.40 18.43 3.54
N ASN A 135 18.47 17.61 3.56
CA ASN A 135 19.64 17.90 2.74
C ASN A 135 19.37 17.60 1.26
N TYR A 136 18.63 16.52 0.95
CA TYR A 136 18.19 16.23 -0.42
C TYR A 136 17.33 17.36 -0.97
N LEU A 137 16.31 17.80 -0.26
CA LEU A 137 15.41 18.85 -0.70
C LEU A 137 16.12 20.21 -0.86
N ASN A 138 17.06 20.53 0.04
CA ASN A 138 17.86 21.76 -0.09
C ASN A 138 18.81 21.69 -1.29
N GLU A 139 19.44 20.55 -1.56
CA GLU A 139 20.38 20.42 -2.66
C GLU A 139 19.68 20.35 -4.01
N LEU A 140 18.51 19.70 -4.10
CA LEU A 140 17.65 19.71 -5.29
C LEU A 140 17.22 21.14 -5.62
N LYS A 141 16.76 21.91 -4.62
CA LYS A 141 16.41 23.32 -4.80
C LYS A 141 17.61 24.15 -5.28
N ARG A 142 18.81 23.95 -4.67
CA ARG A 142 20.04 24.64 -5.07
C ARG A 142 20.42 24.37 -6.53
N ARG A 143 20.15 23.15 -7.02
CA ARG A 143 20.41 22.72 -8.40
C ARG A 143 19.27 23.06 -9.38
N ASN A 144 18.21 23.73 -8.91
CA ASN A 144 17.01 24.02 -9.68
C ASN A 144 16.34 22.76 -10.27
N ILE A 145 16.42 21.61 -9.58
CA ILE A 145 15.75 20.38 -9.99
C ILE A 145 14.32 20.42 -9.47
N PRO A 146 13.31 20.40 -10.36
CA PRO A 146 11.91 20.37 -9.96
C PRO A 146 11.62 19.17 -9.06
N THR A 147 11.04 19.42 -7.90
CA THR A 147 10.83 18.41 -6.86
C THR A 147 9.39 18.41 -6.41
N TYR A 148 8.78 17.24 -6.41
CA TYR A 148 7.37 17.02 -6.12
C TYR A 148 7.19 16.03 -4.99
N ILE A 149 6.09 16.13 -4.25
CA ILE A 149 5.63 15.09 -3.34
C ILE A 149 4.26 14.62 -3.77
N VAL A 150 4.04 13.31 -3.76
CA VAL A 150 2.81 12.68 -4.24
C VAL A 150 2.15 11.87 -3.12
N SER A 151 0.82 11.87 -3.11
CA SER A 151 0.00 11.18 -2.11
C SER A 151 0.34 11.58 -0.67
N ALA A 152 0.77 12.83 -0.46
CA ALA A 152 1.11 13.33 0.86
C ALA A 152 -0.16 13.58 1.71
N ILE A 153 -0.08 13.29 3.00
CA ILE A 153 -1.13 13.63 3.97
C ILE A 153 -0.50 14.33 5.16
N PHE A 154 -1.10 15.45 5.57
CA PHE A 154 -0.59 16.25 6.68
C PHE A 154 -1.49 16.14 7.91
N ARG A 155 -0.89 16.17 9.10
CA ARG A 155 -1.58 16.03 10.37
C ARG A 155 -1.18 17.16 11.33
N PRO A 156 -2.10 17.69 12.16
CA PRO A 156 -1.83 18.85 13.04
C PRO A 156 -0.66 18.65 14.02
N LYS A 157 -0.37 17.40 14.39
CA LYS A 157 0.70 17.08 15.35
C LYS A 157 2.09 17.04 14.72
N GLN A 158 2.22 17.12 13.40
CA GLN A 158 3.53 17.10 12.74
C GLN A 158 4.33 18.36 13.03
N ILE A 159 5.66 18.23 12.99
CA ILE A 159 6.62 19.28 13.36
C ILE A 159 6.44 20.58 12.57
N PHE A 160 5.95 20.51 11.35
CA PHE A 160 5.72 21.65 10.49
C PHE A 160 4.74 22.67 11.09
N PHE A 161 3.75 22.19 11.84
CA PHE A 161 2.66 22.98 12.44
C PHE A 161 2.93 23.38 13.90
N ARG A 162 4.12 23.06 14.42
CA ARG A 162 4.54 23.46 15.77
C ARG A 162 5.25 24.81 15.74
N SER A 163 5.19 25.58 16.83
CA SER A 163 5.87 26.89 16.94
C SER A 163 7.36 26.80 16.62
N TYR A 164 8.03 25.75 17.08
CA TYR A 164 9.46 25.47 16.84
C TYR A 164 9.76 24.84 15.46
N GLY A 165 8.76 24.59 14.62
CA GLY A 165 8.87 23.91 13.33
C GLY A 165 9.42 24.75 12.17
N GLY A 166 9.89 25.99 12.42
CA GLY A 166 10.29 26.93 11.38
C GLY A 166 11.38 26.41 10.40
N TYR A 167 12.29 25.57 10.88
CA TYR A 167 13.28 24.94 10.00
C TYR A 167 12.60 23.98 9.01
N PHE A 168 11.71 23.11 9.48
CA PHE A 168 11.03 22.13 8.65
C PHE A 168 10.00 22.77 7.70
N ARG A 169 9.36 23.88 8.11
CA ARG A 169 8.52 24.69 7.18
C ARG A 169 9.32 25.19 5.98
N ARG A 170 10.57 25.64 6.19
CA ARG A 170 11.45 26.05 5.07
C ARG A 170 11.79 24.88 4.14
N ILE A 171 11.94 23.67 4.70
CA ILE A 171 12.19 22.46 3.89
C ILE A 171 10.99 22.13 3.00
N LEU A 172 9.75 22.25 3.50
CA LEU A 172 8.55 22.07 2.68
C LEU A 172 8.47 23.05 1.50
N LYS A 173 8.95 24.28 1.68
CA LYS A 173 9.00 25.30 0.61
C LYS A 173 10.00 24.98 -0.51
N ASN A 174 10.79 23.93 -0.38
CA ASN A 174 11.69 23.48 -1.45
C ASN A 174 10.97 22.61 -2.49
N PHE A 175 9.78 22.09 -2.19
CA PHE A 175 8.98 21.43 -3.21
C PHE A 175 8.44 22.41 -4.24
N THR A 176 8.53 22.03 -5.50
CA THR A 176 7.93 22.77 -6.61
C THR A 176 6.42 22.73 -6.51
N HIS A 177 5.86 21.55 -6.17
CA HIS A 177 4.44 21.35 -5.94
C HIS A 177 4.18 20.16 -5.00
N LEU A 178 3.07 20.19 -4.26
CA LEU A 178 2.66 19.13 -3.35
C LEU A 178 1.30 18.57 -3.78
N TYR A 179 1.30 17.29 -4.20
CA TYR A 179 0.08 16.53 -4.51
C TYR A 179 -0.38 15.80 -3.26
N ILE A 180 -1.46 16.29 -2.68
CA ILE A 180 -1.95 15.88 -1.36
C ILE A 180 -3.26 15.09 -1.46
N GLN A 181 -3.58 14.35 -0.38
CA GLN A 181 -4.73 13.45 -0.38
C GLN A 181 -6.06 14.15 -0.05
N ASP A 182 -6.05 15.22 0.75
CA ASP A 182 -7.29 15.75 1.32
C ASP A 182 -7.27 17.26 1.62
N GLU A 183 -8.48 17.81 1.76
CA GLU A 183 -8.72 19.20 2.08
C GLU A 183 -8.12 19.64 3.42
N ARG A 184 -8.10 18.75 4.41
CA ARG A 184 -7.49 19.03 5.72
C ARG A 184 -5.99 19.28 5.60
N SER A 185 -5.30 18.51 4.76
CA SER A 185 -3.89 18.71 4.45
C SER A 185 -3.66 20.08 3.78
N ARG A 186 -4.54 20.48 2.85
CA ARG A 186 -4.51 21.79 2.19
C ARG A 186 -4.61 22.93 3.20
N GLN A 187 -5.60 22.88 4.09
CA GLN A 187 -5.82 23.89 5.13
C GLN A 187 -4.61 24.00 6.08
N LEU A 188 -4.02 22.88 6.48
CA LEU A 188 -2.84 22.85 7.31
C LEU A 188 -1.62 23.48 6.60
N LEU A 189 -1.41 23.20 5.33
CA LEU A 189 -0.33 23.80 4.54
C LEU A 189 -0.53 25.31 4.34
N ALA A 190 -1.76 25.72 4.01
CA ALA A 190 -2.12 27.15 3.89
C ALA A 190 -1.85 27.91 5.19
N SER A 191 -2.13 27.31 6.38
CA SER A 191 -1.87 27.93 7.69
C SER A 191 -0.39 28.27 7.95
N ILE A 192 0.53 27.71 7.16
CA ILE A 192 1.97 27.94 7.25
C ILE A 192 2.56 28.60 5.97
N GLY A 193 1.68 29.13 5.12
CA GLY A 193 2.05 29.85 3.89
C GLY A 193 2.65 28.95 2.81
N ILE A 194 2.03 27.80 2.56
CA ILE A 194 2.34 26.88 1.45
C ILE A 194 1.05 26.67 0.65
N ASP A 195 1.02 27.26 -0.56
CA ASP A 195 -0.16 27.34 -1.43
C ASP A 195 0.02 26.57 -2.75
N ASN A 196 1.25 26.13 -3.07
CA ASN A 196 1.56 25.34 -4.26
C ASN A 196 1.15 23.87 -4.06
N VAL A 197 -0.15 23.65 -3.91
CA VAL A 197 -0.73 22.33 -3.57
C VAL A 197 -1.93 22.01 -4.46
N SER A 198 -2.07 20.73 -4.88
CA SER A 198 -3.26 20.18 -5.53
C SER A 198 -3.78 19.01 -4.73
N ILE A 199 -5.10 18.93 -4.55
CA ILE A 199 -5.75 17.75 -3.95
C ILE A 199 -6.00 16.76 -5.08
N VAL A 200 -5.29 15.63 -5.04
CA VAL A 200 -5.39 14.58 -6.05
C VAL A 200 -5.91 13.24 -5.49
N GLY A 201 -5.90 13.07 -4.17
CA GLY A 201 -6.25 11.81 -3.52
C GLY A 201 -5.05 10.89 -3.31
N ASP A 202 -5.32 9.61 -3.15
CA ASP A 202 -4.33 8.57 -2.88
C ASP A 202 -4.22 7.62 -4.08
N THR A 203 -3.05 7.56 -4.68
CA THR A 203 -2.75 6.71 -5.85
C THR A 203 -2.93 5.20 -5.58
N ARG A 204 -3.07 4.77 -4.32
CA ARG A 204 -3.45 3.39 -4.00
C ARG A 204 -4.81 3.00 -4.57
N PHE A 205 -5.75 3.94 -4.68
CA PHE A 205 -7.06 3.64 -5.26
C PHE A 205 -6.96 3.38 -6.77
N ASP A 206 -6.05 4.03 -7.47
CA ASP A 206 -5.77 3.73 -8.87
C ASP A 206 -5.20 2.32 -9.02
N ARG A 207 -4.26 1.94 -8.11
CA ARG A 207 -3.69 0.59 -8.08
C ARG A 207 -4.76 -0.49 -7.89
N VAL A 208 -5.73 -0.23 -7.02
CA VAL A 208 -6.84 -1.17 -6.78
C VAL A 208 -7.73 -1.26 -8.03
N GLY A 209 -7.97 -0.14 -8.73
CA GLY A 209 -8.65 -0.13 -10.03
C GLY A 209 -7.92 -0.98 -11.07
N ASP A 210 -6.59 -0.90 -11.13
CA ASP A 210 -5.76 -1.74 -12.01
C ASP A 210 -5.89 -3.22 -11.66
N ILE A 211 -5.88 -3.57 -10.37
CA ILE A 211 -6.08 -4.93 -9.88
C ILE A 211 -7.40 -5.49 -10.41
N ARG A 212 -8.50 -4.72 -10.37
CA ARG A 212 -9.79 -5.13 -10.92
C ARG A 212 -9.73 -5.36 -12.43
N ARG A 213 -9.06 -4.46 -13.18
CA ARG A 213 -8.93 -4.56 -14.65
C ARG A 213 -8.07 -5.74 -15.10
N THR A 214 -7.03 -6.06 -14.34
CA THR A 214 -6.08 -7.13 -14.64
C THR A 214 -6.33 -8.42 -13.85
N ALA A 215 -7.47 -8.51 -13.18
CA ALA A 215 -7.83 -9.67 -12.38
C ALA A 215 -7.87 -10.93 -13.24
N LYS A 216 -7.19 -11.96 -12.75
CA LYS A 216 -7.15 -13.28 -13.43
C LYS A 216 -8.52 -13.93 -13.35
N GLU A 217 -8.93 -14.56 -14.41
CA GLU A 217 -10.01 -15.53 -14.33
C GLU A 217 -9.52 -16.78 -13.61
N LEU A 218 -10.31 -17.26 -12.69
CA LEU A 218 -9.99 -18.41 -11.84
C LEU A 218 -11.09 -19.47 -12.00
N PRO A 219 -11.04 -20.30 -13.05
CA PRO A 219 -12.12 -21.28 -13.34
C PRO A 219 -12.43 -22.21 -12.18
N LEU A 220 -11.40 -22.57 -11.39
CA LEU A 220 -11.60 -23.40 -10.19
C LEU A 220 -12.43 -22.68 -9.11
N VAL A 221 -12.18 -21.37 -8.90
CA VAL A 221 -12.94 -20.57 -7.94
C VAL A 221 -14.36 -20.32 -8.45
N GLU A 222 -14.53 -20.13 -9.74
CA GLU A 222 -15.83 -20.00 -10.37
C GLU A 222 -16.67 -21.28 -10.22
N ALA A 223 -16.08 -22.43 -10.51
CA ALA A 223 -16.69 -23.74 -10.30
C ALA A 223 -17.05 -23.97 -8.81
N PHE A 224 -16.18 -23.57 -7.89
CA PHE A 224 -16.48 -23.61 -6.45
C PHE A 224 -17.69 -22.75 -6.09
N ALA A 225 -17.78 -21.55 -6.62
CA ALA A 225 -18.82 -20.58 -6.27
C ALA A 225 -20.25 -21.06 -6.67
N GLN A 226 -20.42 -21.57 -7.89
CA GLN A 226 -21.70 -22.10 -8.43
C GLN A 226 -22.96 -21.28 -8.08
N GLY A 227 -22.88 -19.95 -8.13
CA GLY A 227 -24.01 -19.09 -7.79
C GLY A 227 -24.40 -19.06 -6.30
N LYS A 228 -23.64 -19.71 -5.42
CA LYS A 228 -23.83 -19.63 -3.97
C LYS A 228 -23.28 -18.31 -3.41
N LYS A 229 -23.78 -17.90 -2.23
CA LYS A 229 -23.20 -16.78 -1.50
C LYS A 229 -21.84 -17.17 -0.95
N ILE A 230 -20.83 -16.34 -1.26
CA ILE A 230 -19.45 -16.62 -0.85
C ILE A 230 -19.01 -15.59 0.19
N LEU A 231 -18.61 -16.08 1.36
CA LEU A 231 -17.82 -15.31 2.32
C LEU A 231 -16.35 -15.52 2.01
N ILE A 232 -15.62 -14.43 1.75
CA ILE A 232 -14.16 -14.49 1.53
C ILE A 232 -13.46 -13.94 2.76
N ALA A 233 -12.65 -14.76 3.42
CA ALA A 233 -11.76 -14.35 4.50
C ALA A 233 -10.33 -14.18 3.95
N GLY A 234 -9.95 -12.95 3.65
CA GLY A 234 -8.64 -12.64 3.05
C GLY A 234 -7.63 -12.15 4.08
N SER A 235 -6.39 -12.61 3.96
CA SER A 235 -5.28 -12.30 4.88
C SER A 235 -5.64 -12.56 6.34
N SER A 236 -6.31 -13.66 6.60
CA SER A 236 -6.77 -14.05 7.94
C SER A 236 -5.60 -14.49 8.84
N TRP A 237 -5.80 -14.37 10.13
CA TRP A 237 -4.90 -14.81 11.18
C TRP A 237 -5.63 -15.79 12.10
N PRO A 238 -4.95 -16.59 12.93
CA PRO A 238 -5.60 -17.62 13.76
C PRO A 238 -6.82 -17.14 14.54
N LYS A 239 -6.74 -15.93 15.11
CA LYS A 239 -7.87 -15.34 15.86
C LYS A 239 -9.07 -15.00 14.96
N ASP A 240 -8.83 -14.58 13.74
CA ASP A 240 -9.88 -14.31 12.74
C ASP A 240 -10.55 -15.64 12.33
N GLU A 241 -9.73 -16.66 12.09
CA GLU A 241 -10.15 -17.99 11.62
C GLU A 241 -11.06 -18.71 12.61
N GLU A 242 -10.79 -18.59 13.92
CA GLU A 242 -11.61 -19.19 14.97
C GLU A 242 -13.08 -18.78 14.92
N PHE A 243 -13.38 -17.50 14.76
CA PHE A 243 -14.78 -17.06 14.73
C PHE A 243 -15.41 -17.15 13.34
N ILE A 244 -14.63 -16.99 12.28
CA ILE A 244 -15.12 -17.15 10.91
C ILE A 244 -15.53 -18.60 10.65
N THR A 245 -14.68 -19.57 11.01
CA THR A 245 -14.98 -20.99 10.84
C THR A 245 -16.13 -21.44 11.75
N ARG A 246 -16.21 -20.90 12.99
CA ARG A 246 -17.35 -21.12 13.87
C ARG A 246 -18.66 -20.66 13.21
N TYR A 247 -18.71 -19.47 12.67
CA TYR A 247 -19.88 -18.95 11.97
C TYR A 247 -20.22 -19.80 10.74
N PHE A 248 -19.22 -20.11 9.93
CA PHE A 248 -19.37 -20.93 8.73
C PHE A 248 -19.91 -22.35 9.04
N ASN A 249 -19.40 -23.00 10.08
CA ASN A 249 -19.84 -24.35 10.49
C ASN A 249 -21.32 -24.43 10.91
N HIS A 250 -21.95 -23.31 11.24
CA HIS A 250 -23.36 -23.22 11.62
C HIS A 250 -24.26 -22.58 10.55
N ASN A 251 -23.71 -22.35 9.33
CA ASN A 251 -24.46 -21.64 8.28
C ASN A 251 -24.30 -22.35 6.92
N ASP A 252 -25.24 -23.24 6.60
CA ASP A 252 -25.17 -24.08 5.40
C ASP A 252 -25.50 -23.35 4.10
N ASN A 253 -26.00 -22.12 4.18
CA ASN A 253 -26.43 -21.33 3.01
C ASN A 253 -25.28 -20.57 2.32
N ILE A 254 -24.05 -20.71 2.82
CA ILE A 254 -22.87 -20.02 2.29
C ILE A 254 -21.74 -21.01 2.01
N LYS A 255 -20.86 -20.63 1.10
CA LYS A 255 -19.54 -21.22 0.97
C LYS A 255 -18.48 -20.25 1.50
N LEU A 256 -17.35 -20.80 1.95
CA LEU A 256 -16.22 -20.03 2.49
C LEU A 256 -15.00 -20.17 1.59
N ILE A 257 -14.38 -19.04 1.23
CA ILE A 257 -13.01 -19.03 0.73
C ILE A 257 -12.14 -18.42 1.82
N LEU A 258 -11.15 -19.17 2.29
CA LEU A 258 -10.25 -18.78 3.36
C LEU A 258 -8.82 -18.67 2.81
N ALA A 259 -8.31 -17.46 2.75
CA ALA A 259 -6.94 -17.14 2.30
C ALA A 259 -6.12 -16.60 3.49
N PRO A 260 -5.41 -17.47 4.22
CA PRO A 260 -4.64 -17.07 5.39
C PRO A 260 -3.44 -16.19 4.99
N HIS A 261 -3.00 -15.35 5.93
CA HIS A 261 -1.83 -14.49 5.71
C HIS A 261 -0.53 -15.30 5.65
N GLU A 262 -0.46 -16.39 6.39
CA GLU A 262 0.65 -17.35 6.40
C GLU A 262 0.16 -18.73 5.97
N ILE A 263 0.88 -19.36 5.03
CA ILE A 263 0.48 -20.63 4.39
C ILE A 263 1.43 -21.80 4.73
N HIS A 264 2.12 -21.73 5.88
CA HIS A 264 2.93 -22.87 6.30
C HIS A 264 2.04 -24.04 6.76
N GLU A 265 2.51 -25.26 6.58
CA GLU A 265 1.74 -26.49 6.71
C GLU A 265 1.04 -26.62 8.07
N SER A 266 1.74 -26.30 9.18
CA SER A 266 1.16 -26.38 10.53
C SER A 266 -0.03 -25.43 10.74
N HIS A 267 -0.02 -24.26 10.06
CA HIS A 267 -1.14 -23.31 10.10
C HIS A 267 -2.32 -23.83 9.27
N LEU A 268 -2.07 -24.31 8.05
CA LEU A 268 -3.11 -24.88 7.20
C LEU A 268 -3.83 -26.05 7.90
N GLN A 269 -3.08 -26.97 8.53
CA GLN A 269 -3.65 -28.05 9.34
C GLN A 269 -4.44 -27.55 10.54
N SER A 270 -4.06 -26.41 11.12
CA SER A 270 -4.84 -25.81 12.21
C SER A 270 -6.17 -25.29 11.73
N ILE A 271 -6.22 -24.67 10.54
CA ILE A 271 -7.46 -24.23 9.88
C ILE A 271 -8.36 -25.42 9.57
N GLU A 272 -7.81 -26.49 8.98
CA GLU A 272 -8.56 -27.70 8.65
C GLU A 272 -9.25 -28.32 9.87
N ARG A 273 -8.58 -28.31 11.04
CA ARG A 273 -9.16 -28.80 12.31
C ARG A 273 -10.33 -27.96 12.83
N LEU A 274 -10.42 -26.67 12.47
CA LEU A 274 -11.53 -25.81 12.85
C LEU A 274 -12.79 -26.04 11.99
N LEU A 275 -12.62 -26.58 10.79
CA LEU A 275 -13.69 -26.80 9.83
C LEU A 275 -14.42 -28.11 10.11
N LYS A 276 -15.78 -28.07 10.18
CA LYS A 276 -16.65 -29.24 10.35
C LYS A 276 -17.36 -29.64 9.06
N ARG A 277 -17.32 -28.77 8.06
CA ARG A 277 -17.89 -28.96 6.73
C ARG A 277 -16.80 -29.33 5.72
N PRO A 278 -17.12 -29.99 4.60
CA PRO A 278 -16.16 -30.40 3.60
C PRO A 278 -15.28 -29.25 3.14
N ALA A 279 -13.96 -29.42 3.25
CA ALA A 279 -12.97 -28.42 2.87
C ALA A 279 -11.89 -29.03 1.99
N ILE A 280 -11.34 -28.22 1.08
CA ILE A 280 -10.24 -28.61 0.20
C ILE A 280 -9.25 -27.45 0.06
N ARG A 281 -7.96 -27.78 -0.11
CA ARG A 281 -6.93 -26.80 -0.46
C ARG A 281 -6.98 -26.49 -1.96
N TYR A 282 -6.72 -25.26 -2.33
CA TYR A 282 -6.74 -24.82 -3.72
C TYR A 282 -5.79 -25.63 -4.61
N THR A 283 -4.57 -25.91 -4.13
CA THR A 283 -3.58 -26.68 -4.91
C THR A 283 -3.95 -28.17 -5.09
N GLN A 284 -4.88 -28.69 -4.30
CA GLN A 284 -5.35 -30.08 -4.35
C GLN A 284 -6.69 -30.23 -5.09
N ALA A 285 -7.37 -29.10 -5.35
CA ALA A 285 -8.69 -29.10 -5.95
C ALA A 285 -8.60 -29.20 -7.49
N THR A 286 -9.60 -29.84 -8.08
CA THR A 286 -9.84 -29.81 -9.53
C THR A 286 -11.21 -29.18 -9.81
N ILE A 287 -11.46 -28.75 -11.04
CA ILE A 287 -12.74 -28.14 -11.44
C ILE A 287 -13.91 -29.10 -11.15
N ASP A 288 -13.70 -30.40 -11.40
CA ASP A 288 -14.74 -31.42 -11.24
C ASP A 288 -15.05 -31.73 -9.76
N THR A 289 -14.04 -31.65 -8.90
CA THR A 289 -14.19 -32.03 -7.48
C THR A 289 -14.55 -30.87 -6.58
N VAL A 290 -14.11 -29.65 -6.89
CA VAL A 290 -14.24 -28.48 -6.00
C VAL A 290 -15.68 -28.13 -5.66
N GLN A 291 -16.61 -28.49 -6.52
CA GLN A 291 -18.05 -28.22 -6.35
C GLN A 291 -18.67 -28.92 -5.13
N SER A 292 -18.15 -30.11 -4.76
CA SER A 292 -18.63 -30.90 -3.62
C SER A 292 -18.14 -30.38 -2.26
N TYR A 293 -17.26 -29.36 -2.24
CA TYR A 293 -16.74 -28.77 -1.02
C TYR A 293 -17.45 -27.48 -0.67
N ASP A 294 -17.50 -27.17 0.60
CA ASP A 294 -18.11 -25.95 1.15
C ASP A 294 -17.06 -24.89 1.54
N CYS A 295 -15.82 -25.31 1.77
CA CYS A 295 -14.70 -24.41 2.07
C CYS A 295 -13.54 -24.66 1.10
N LEU A 296 -13.02 -23.57 0.52
CA LEU A 296 -11.80 -23.56 -0.29
C LEU A 296 -10.69 -22.80 0.46
N ILE A 297 -9.64 -23.50 0.86
CA ILE A 297 -8.48 -22.93 1.55
C ILE A 297 -7.43 -22.55 0.50
N ILE A 298 -7.05 -21.30 0.46
CA ILE A 298 -6.03 -20.79 -0.49
C ILE A 298 -4.65 -20.98 0.12
N ASP A 299 -3.96 -22.01 -0.33
CA ASP A 299 -2.64 -22.45 0.14
C ASP A 299 -1.50 -22.01 -0.79
N CYS A 300 -1.73 -20.95 -1.59
CA CYS A 300 -0.73 -20.35 -2.47
C CYS A 300 -0.85 -18.82 -2.50
N PHE A 301 0.23 -18.14 -2.89
CA PHE A 301 0.26 -16.69 -2.97
C PHE A 301 -0.21 -16.15 -4.33
N GLY A 302 -0.61 -14.89 -4.36
CA GLY A 302 -0.85 -14.11 -5.59
C GLY A 302 -2.24 -14.26 -6.22
N LEU A 303 -3.19 -14.92 -5.55
CA LEU A 303 -4.55 -15.12 -6.06
C LEU A 303 -5.60 -14.25 -5.35
N LEU A 304 -5.38 -13.86 -4.09
CA LEU A 304 -6.39 -13.24 -3.24
C LEU A 304 -7.06 -12.01 -3.89
N SER A 305 -6.27 -11.13 -4.49
CA SER A 305 -6.79 -9.93 -5.15
C SER A 305 -7.75 -10.24 -6.31
N SER A 306 -7.57 -11.37 -7.01
CA SER A 306 -8.48 -11.83 -8.06
C SER A 306 -9.66 -12.64 -7.50
N ILE A 307 -9.45 -13.33 -6.37
CA ILE A 307 -10.49 -14.13 -5.71
C ILE A 307 -11.64 -13.26 -5.20
N TYR A 308 -11.36 -12.05 -4.73
CA TYR A 308 -12.41 -11.15 -4.23
C TYR A 308 -13.56 -10.92 -5.23
N ARG A 309 -13.32 -10.95 -6.54
CA ARG A 309 -14.37 -10.80 -7.57
C ARG A 309 -15.53 -11.80 -7.46
N TYR A 310 -15.28 -12.96 -6.84
CA TYR A 310 -16.27 -14.02 -6.68
C TYR A 310 -17.05 -13.94 -5.35
N GLY A 311 -16.71 -12.96 -4.50
CA GLY A 311 -17.28 -12.82 -3.16
C GLY A 311 -18.65 -12.15 -3.12
N THR A 312 -19.44 -12.51 -2.12
CA THR A 312 -20.65 -11.79 -1.73
C THR A 312 -20.35 -10.78 -0.62
N VAL A 313 -19.55 -11.21 0.36
CA VAL A 313 -19.06 -10.41 1.50
C VAL A 313 -17.59 -10.78 1.71
N ALA A 314 -16.76 -9.80 2.02
CA ALA A 314 -15.37 -10.02 2.38
C ALA A 314 -15.13 -9.74 3.88
N TYR A 315 -14.32 -10.57 4.50
CA TYR A 315 -13.63 -10.27 5.74
C TYR A 315 -12.16 -10.04 5.44
N VAL A 316 -11.57 -8.96 5.95
CA VAL A 316 -10.15 -8.67 5.81
C VAL A 316 -9.47 -8.73 7.17
N GLY A 317 -8.52 -9.64 7.28
CA GLY A 317 -7.84 -10.00 8.53
C GLY A 317 -6.86 -8.96 9.04
N GLY A 318 -6.22 -9.30 10.17
CA GLY A 318 -5.21 -8.49 10.84
C GLY A 318 -5.76 -7.49 11.85
N GLY A 319 -7.04 -7.18 11.81
CA GLY A 319 -7.66 -6.18 12.69
C GLY A 319 -7.73 -6.56 14.17
N PHE A 320 -7.54 -7.80 14.53
CA PHE A 320 -7.36 -8.26 15.92
C PHE A 320 -5.89 -8.33 16.36
N GLY A 321 -4.96 -8.02 15.45
CA GLY A 321 -3.52 -7.97 15.66
C GLY A 321 -2.92 -6.58 15.45
N ALA A 322 -1.91 -6.48 14.60
CA ALA A 322 -1.15 -5.25 14.35
C ALA A 322 -1.92 -4.16 13.58
N GLY A 323 -3.00 -4.52 12.91
CA GLY A 323 -3.85 -3.65 12.09
C GLY A 323 -4.39 -4.38 10.87
N ILE A 324 -5.45 -3.82 10.27
CA ILE A 324 -6.11 -4.41 9.10
C ILE A 324 -5.20 -4.44 7.88
N HIS A 325 -5.39 -5.45 7.03
CA HIS A 325 -4.81 -5.50 5.69
C HIS A 325 -5.55 -4.58 4.72
N ASN A 326 -5.24 -4.67 3.42
CA ASN A 326 -5.79 -3.77 2.41
C ASN A 326 -7.27 -4.07 2.10
N ILE A 327 -8.18 -3.30 2.69
CA ILE A 327 -9.63 -3.45 2.51
C ILE A 327 -10.12 -2.98 1.13
N ALA A 328 -9.36 -2.11 0.46
CA ALA A 328 -9.74 -1.59 -0.84
C ALA A 328 -9.67 -2.65 -1.94
N GLU A 329 -8.82 -3.69 -1.78
CA GLU A 329 -8.73 -4.82 -2.72
C GLU A 329 -10.03 -5.64 -2.81
N ALA A 330 -10.80 -5.70 -1.74
CA ALA A 330 -12.13 -6.31 -1.76
C ALA A 330 -13.20 -5.30 -2.23
N ALA A 331 -13.16 -4.08 -1.69
CA ALA A 331 -14.16 -3.05 -1.99
C ALA A 331 -14.24 -2.67 -3.47
N VAL A 332 -13.13 -2.79 -4.22
CA VAL A 332 -13.09 -2.48 -5.67
C VAL A 332 -13.97 -3.39 -6.53
N TYR A 333 -14.34 -4.56 -6.00
CA TYR A 333 -15.29 -5.48 -6.66
C TYR A 333 -16.73 -5.27 -6.20
N ASP A 334 -17.03 -4.12 -5.64
CA ASP A 334 -18.36 -3.80 -5.11
C ASP A 334 -18.78 -4.81 -4.00
N ILE A 335 -17.85 -5.16 -3.10
CA ILE A 335 -18.08 -6.11 -2.02
C ILE A 335 -17.99 -5.40 -0.68
N PRO A 336 -19.00 -5.50 0.19
CA PRO A 336 -18.92 -4.97 1.55
C PRO A 336 -17.84 -5.69 2.35
N VAL A 337 -17.09 -4.92 3.15
CA VAL A 337 -15.91 -5.42 3.83
C VAL A 337 -16.08 -5.37 5.36
N ILE A 338 -15.94 -6.52 6.01
CA ILE A 338 -15.91 -6.66 7.47
C ILE A 338 -14.44 -6.72 7.92
N PHE A 339 -14.10 -6.08 9.02
CA PHE A 339 -12.75 -6.09 9.58
C PHE A 339 -12.73 -5.84 11.09
N GLY A 340 -11.63 -6.21 11.74
CA GLY A 340 -11.48 -6.09 13.20
C GLY A 340 -11.21 -4.66 13.70
N PRO A 341 -11.08 -4.47 15.05
CA PRO A 341 -11.12 -3.16 15.72
C PRO A 341 -9.87 -2.30 15.51
N ASN A 342 -8.71 -2.88 15.14
CA ASN A 342 -7.47 -2.14 15.01
C ASN A 342 -7.34 -1.45 13.64
N HIS A 343 -8.35 -0.66 13.28
CA HIS A 343 -8.43 0.10 12.03
C HIS A 343 -8.20 1.61 12.19
N ARG A 344 -8.00 2.12 13.42
CA ARG A 344 -7.94 3.58 13.72
C ARG A 344 -6.89 4.36 12.91
N ARG A 345 -5.84 3.72 12.41
CA ARG A 345 -4.77 4.36 11.62
C ARG A 345 -5.09 4.44 10.12
N PHE A 346 -6.14 3.76 9.68
CA PHE A 346 -6.50 3.58 8.28
C PHE A 346 -7.68 4.50 7.94
N LYS A 347 -7.40 5.58 7.20
CA LYS A 347 -8.40 6.57 6.78
C LYS A 347 -9.52 5.89 5.99
N GLU A 348 -9.15 5.03 5.07
CA GLU A 348 -10.05 4.26 4.22
C GLU A 348 -11.06 3.40 4.99
N ALA A 349 -10.68 2.89 6.15
CA ALA A 349 -11.60 2.12 6.99
C ALA A 349 -12.68 3.02 7.61
N HIS A 350 -12.30 4.21 8.09
CA HIS A 350 -13.27 5.16 8.64
C HIS A 350 -14.25 5.65 7.57
N GLU A 351 -13.75 5.90 6.38
CA GLU A 351 -14.57 6.40 5.27
C GLU A 351 -15.51 5.32 4.73
N LEU A 352 -15.04 4.06 4.61
CA LEU A 352 -15.88 2.93 4.25
C LEU A 352 -16.97 2.65 5.29
N ILE A 353 -16.66 2.79 6.60
CA ILE A 353 -17.68 2.71 7.65
C ILE A 353 -18.71 3.82 7.48
N ALA A 354 -18.26 5.06 7.30
CA ALA A 354 -19.12 6.23 7.20
C ALA A 354 -20.08 6.15 6.00
N CYS A 355 -19.65 5.58 4.87
CA CYS A 355 -20.52 5.40 3.70
C CYS A 355 -21.36 4.11 3.77
N GLY A 356 -21.14 3.22 4.74
CA GLY A 356 -21.87 1.95 4.88
C GLY A 356 -21.39 0.84 3.94
N GLY A 357 -20.18 0.95 3.38
CA GLY A 357 -19.51 -0.09 2.61
C GLY A 357 -18.57 -0.97 3.43
N GLY A 358 -18.17 -0.52 4.63
CA GLY A 358 -17.29 -1.20 5.57
C GLY A 358 -17.91 -1.38 6.95
N PHE A 359 -17.53 -2.45 7.65
CA PHE A 359 -18.10 -2.85 8.94
C PHE A 359 -17.01 -3.26 9.91
N ALA A 360 -16.80 -2.46 10.96
CA ALA A 360 -15.88 -2.81 12.03
C ALA A 360 -16.57 -3.72 13.05
N ILE A 361 -15.86 -4.74 13.52
CA ILE A 361 -16.34 -5.68 14.54
C ILE A 361 -15.32 -5.81 15.67
N HIS A 362 -15.77 -6.14 16.88
CA HIS A 362 -14.93 -6.27 18.07
C HIS A 362 -14.90 -7.72 18.62
N ASN A 363 -15.84 -8.55 18.23
CA ASN A 363 -15.97 -9.92 18.69
C ASN A 363 -16.74 -10.81 17.70
N SER A 364 -16.81 -12.10 18.00
CA SER A 364 -17.50 -13.08 17.15
C SER A 364 -19.01 -12.87 17.04
N GLN A 365 -19.65 -12.31 18.09
CA GLN A 365 -21.09 -12.05 18.07
C GLN A 365 -21.41 -10.89 17.11
N GLU A 366 -20.64 -9.82 17.15
CA GLU A 366 -20.78 -8.70 16.21
C GLU A 366 -20.52 -9.15 14.77
N PHE A 367 -19.50 -10.02 14.56
CA PHE A 367 -19.25 -10.61 13.25
C PHE A 367 -20.48 -11.36 12.73
N ALA A 368 -21.06 -12.25 13.52
CA ALA A 368 -22.24 -13.02 13.13
C ALA A 368 -23.43 -12.09 12.79
N THR A 369 -23.68 -11.10 13.64
CA THR A 369 -24.77 -10.12 13.42
C THR A 369 -24.61 -9.35 12.09
N VAL A 370 -23.40 -8.88 11.81
CA VAL A 370 -23.10 -8.14 10.56
C VAL A 370 -23.19 -9.08 9.36
N ALA A 371 -22.58 -10.27 9.44
CA ALA A 371 -22.58 -11.25 8.37
C ALA A 371 -23.99 -11.72 8.04
N ASP A 372 -24.82 -12.05 9.05
CA ASP A 372 -26.21 -12.43 8.87
C ASP A 372 -26.99 -11.32 8.16
N LYS A 373 -26.86 -10.08 8.63
CA LYS A 373 -27.56 -8.94 8.01
C LYS A 373 -27.19 -8.75 6.54
N LEU A 374 -25.92 -8.88 6.20
CA LEU A 374 -25.44 -8.79 4.82
C LEU A 374 -25.88 -9.98 3.96
N LEU A 375 -25.81 -11.18 4.51
CA LEU A 375 -26.08 -12.41 3.76
C LEU A 375 -27.58 -12.75 3.64
N THR A 376 -28.42 -12.28 4.57
CA THR A 376 -29.87 -12.62 4.56
C THR A 376 -30.76 -11.50 4.07
N ASN A 377 -30.29 -10.23 4.05
CA ASN A 377 -31.08 -9.11 3.58
C ASN A 377 -30.57 -8.57 2.21
N PRO A 378 -31.20 -8.94 1.09
CA PRO A 378 -30.76 -8.54 -0.25
C PRO A 378 -30.69 -7.03 -0.47
N LYS A 379 -31.64 -6.25 0.10
CA LYS A 379 -31.67 -4.78 -0.03
C LYS A 379 -30.47 -4.15 0.71
N TYR A 380 -30.18 -4.64 1.90
CA TYR A 380 -29.05 -4.16 2.69
C TYR A 380 -27.71 -4.51 2.03
N LEU A 381 -27.57 -5.74 1.52
CA LEU A 381 -26.41 -6.15 0.74
C LEU A 381 -26.21 -5.27 -0.48
N ALA A 382 -27.25 -5.04 -1.28
CA ALA A 382 -27.17 -4.22 -2.48
C ALA A 382 -26.71 -2.77 -2.18
N SER A 383 -27.23 -2.18 -1.10
CA SER A 383 -26.79 -0.85 -0.64
C SER A 383 -25.34 -0.85 -0.20
N ALA A 384 -24.92 -1.83 0.60
CA ALA A 384 -23.55 -1.93 1.09
C ALA A 384 -22.55 -2.18 -0.07
N ARG A 385 -22.92 -3.00 -1.05
CA ARG A 385 -22.14 -3.24 -2.27
C ARG A 385 -21.93 -1.95 -3.05
N LYS A 386 -23.05 -1.23 -3.33
CA LYS A 386 -23.00 0.04 -4.04
C LYS A 386 -22.10 1.04 -3.32
N ASN A 387 -22.25 1.17 -2.02
CA ASN A 387 -21.46 2.10 -1.20
C ASN A 387 -19.96 1.77 -1.23
N ALA A 388 -19.60 0.49 -1.17
CA ALA A 388 -18.21 0.06 -1.25
C ALA A 388 -17.58 0.39 -2.62
N GLY A 389 -18.28 0.10 -3.71
CA GLY A 389 -17.84 0.41 -5.07
C GLY A 389 -17.77 1.91 -5.37
N ASP A 390 -18.81 2.67 -5.00
CA ASP A 390 -18.83 4.12 -5.15
C ASP A 390 -17.68 4.80 -4.39
N TYR A 391 -17.38 4.32 -3.19
CA TYR A 391 -16.25 4.82 -2.42
C TYR A 391 -14.93 4.67 -3.19
N ILE A 392 -14.64 3.50 -3.75
CA ILE A 392 -13.40 3.27 -4.51
C ILE A 392 -13.37 4.15 -5.77
N SER A 393 -14.47 4.17 -6.54
CA SER A 393 -14.53 4.90 -7.81
C SER A 393 -14.38 6.42 -7.63
N THR A 394 -14.93 6.98 -6.56
CA THR A 394 -14.82 8.42 -6.26
C THR A 394 -13.44 8.84 -5.75
N HIS A 395 -12.63 7.89 -5.25
CA HIS A 395 -11.27 8.16 -4.76
C HIS A 395 -10.17 7.80 -5.77
N ALA A 396 -10.50 7.15 -6.87
CA ALA A 396 -9.59 6.86 -7.97
C ALA A 396 -9.38 8.09 -8.88
N GLY A 397 -8.30 8.09 -9.67
CA GLY A 397 -7.97 9.16 -10.62
C GLY A 397 -6.79 10.05 -10.22
N ALA A 398 -6.18 9.82 -9.05
CA ALA A 398 -5.03 10.59 -8.57
C ALA A 398 -3.86 10.53 -9.56
N THR A 399 -3.53 9.35 -10.07
CA THR A 399 -2.44 9.15 -11.04
C THR A 399 -2.68 9.93 -12.32
N LYS A 400 -3.91 9.90 -12.85
CA LYS A 400 -4.27 10.64 -14.07
C LYS A 400 -4.10 12.16 -13.90
N LEU A 401 -4.56 12.71 -12.77
CA LEU A 401 -4.39 14.13 -12.46
C LEU A 401 -2.92 14.51 -12.37
N ILE A 402 -2.09 13.70 -11.69
CA ILE A 402 -0.66 13.92 -11.55
C ILE A 402 0.04 13.85 -12.92
N LEU A 403 -0.29 12.89 -13.77
CA LEU A 403 0.27 12.77 -15.11
C LEU A 403 -0.04 13.99 -15.97
N LYS A 404 -1.28 14.44 -15.95
CA LYS A 404 -1.70 15.64 -16.68
C LYS A 404 -0.92 16.88 -16.23
N GLU A 405 -0.84 17.10 -14.90
CA GLU A 405 -0.17 18.31 -14.37
C GLU A 405 1.36 18.26 -14.50
N LEU A 406 2.00 17.09 -14.29
CA LEU A 406 3.47 16.98 -14.28
C LEU A 406 4.08 16.73 -15.66
N PHE A 407 3.37 16.05 -16.56
CA PHE A 407 3.91 15.56 -17.81
C PHE A 407 3.08 15.98 -19.03
N GLY A 408 1.92 16.64 -18.82
CA GLY A 408 1.01 17.00 -19.92
C GLY A 408 0.38 15.78 -20.62
N ILE A 409 0.37 14.62 -19.94
CA ILE A 409 -0.18 13.38 -20.48
C ILE A 409 -1.69 13.33 -20.18
N GLU A 410 -2.51 13.27 -21.22
CA GLU A 410 -3.95 13.00 -21.14
C GLU A 410 -4.20 11.54 -21.55
N GLU A 411 -4.66 10.70 -20.60
CA GLU A 411 -5.10 9.32 -20.87
C GLU A 411 -6.60 9.24 -21.23
#